data_31cef84e2cf8275fa37006a83dd815b3
#
_entry.id   31cef84e2cf8275fa37006a83dd815b3
#
_cell.length_a   1.000
_cell.length_b   1.000
_cell.length_c   1.000
_cell.angle_alpha   90.00
_cell.angle_beta   90.00
_cell.angle_gamma   90.00
#
_symmetry.space_group_name_H-M   'P 1'
#
loop_
_entity.id
_entity.type
_entity.pdbx_description
1 polymer ?
#
loop_
_entity_poly.entity_id
_entity_poly.type
_entity_poly.pdbx_seq_one_letter_code
_entity_poly.pdbx_strand_id
1 'polypeptide(L)'
;TFSLGSSLINIVGVHLPDRSTDPNGSGRELAAQEIMEELNERASRFDHTSNVIIGDFNASPFDREMIKATSFNATLYSEVACRLKTKTYSFHQFPFMYNPTIEFISEANENCGSFYRSNGADTYYWHCYDQAIVSPDLSKKILRYHYLRSIGDTSLIANNLPNKAVSDHLPLFITIGE
;
A
#
# COMPACT_ATOMS: atom_id res chain seq x y z
N THR A 1 16.88 0.85 5.17
CA THR A 1 16.71 -0.42 5.88
C THR A 1 16.79 -0.17 7.37
N PHE A 2 15.90 -0.81 8.12
CA PHE A 2 15.85 -0.73 9.59
C PHE A 2 15.92 -2.14 10.17
N SER A 3 16.36 -2.28 11.42
CA SER A 3 16.32 -3.56 12.14
C SER A 3 15.11 -3.59 13.09
N LEU A 4 14.38 -4.69 13.08
CA LEU A 4 13.32 -5.00 14.04
C LEU A 4 13.65 -6.38 14.64
N GLY A 5 14.18 -6.36 15.87
CA GLY A 5 14.79 -7.59 16.43
C GLY A 5 15.95 -8.08 15.57
N SER A 6 15.91 -9.34 15.16
CA SER A 6 16.90 -9.96 14.26
C SER A 6 16.58 -9.80 12.75
N SER A 7 15.43 -9.21 12.41
CA SER A 7 14.99 -9.06 11.02
C SER A 7 15.37 -7.69 10.46
N LEU A 8 15.76 -7.64 9.20
CA LEU A 8 15.94 -6.39 8.45
C LEU A 8 14.63 -6.02 7.76
N ILE A 9 14.24 -4.75 7.85
CA ILE A 9 13.07 -4.21 7.16
C ILE A 9 13.52 -3.17 6.14
N ASN A 10 13.22 -3.40 4.88
CA ASN A 10 13.32 -2.37 3.84
C ASN A 10 12.02 -1.56 3.83
N ILE A 11 12.14 -0.25 3.86
CA ILE A 11 11.02 0.66 3.64
C ILE A 11 11.26 1.37 2.31
N VAL A 12 10.28 1.27 1.42
CA VAL A 12 10.25 1.91 0.11
C VAL A 12 9.11 2.91 0.10
N GLY A 13 9.45 4.20 0.00
CA GLY A 13 8.46 5.26 -0.22
C GLY A 13 8.10 5.36 -1.70
N VAL A 14 6.81 5.43 -2.03
CA VAL A 14 6.33 5.55 -3.40
C VAL A 14 5.43 6.76 -3.59
N HIS A 15 5.52 7.36 -4.79
CA HIS A 15 4.53 8.25 -5.34
C HIS A 15 4.44 7.91 -6.83
N LEU A 16 3.49 7.05 -7.16
CA LEU A 16 3.34 6.53 -8.52
C LEU A 16 2.60 7.53 -9.42
N PRO A 17 2.72 7.42 -10.75
CA PRO A 17 2.05 8.30 -11.69
C PRO A 17 0.55 8.41 -11.44
N ASP A 18 0.02 9.63 -11.46
CA ASP A 18 -1.39 9.88 -11.26
C ASP A 18 -2.26 9.36 -12.44
N ARG A 19 -3.56 9.20 -12.19
CA ARG A 19 -4.48 8.62 -13.17
C ARG A 19 -4.77 9.54 -14.36
N SER A 20 -4.42 10.82 -14.31
CA SER A 20 -4.57 11.73 -15.45
C SER A 20 -3.41 11.60 -16.43
N THR A 21 -2.22 11.34 -15.93
CA THR A 21 -1.00 11.14 -16.72
C THR A 21 -0.80 9.69 -17.14
N ASP A 22 -1.31 8.74 -16.34
CA ASP A 22 -1.26 7.29 -16.62
C ASP A 22 -2.65 6.64 -16.48
N PRO A 23 -3.59 6.96 -17.39
CA PRO A 23 -4.98 6.51 -17.27
C PRO A 23 -5.14 4.98 -17.34
N ASN A 24 -4.23 4.29 -18.02
CA ASN A 24 -4.24 2.84 -18.19
C ASN A 24 -3.45 2.08 -17.12
N GLY A 25 -2.74 2.78 -16.22
CA GLY A 25 -1.94 2.18 -15.17
C GLY A 25 -0.63 1.51 -15.64
N SER A 26 -0.24 1.70 -16.91
CA SER A 26 0.95 1.04 -17.46
C SER A 26 2.24 1.54 -16.85
N GLY A 27 2.34 2.84 -16.55
CA GLY A 27 3.48 3.44 -15.87
C GLY A 27 3.56 2.97 -14.41
N ARG A 28 2.41 2.89 -13.71
CA ARG A 28 2.35 2.33 -12.34
C ARG A 28 2.71 0.85 -12.32
N GLU A 29 2.24 0.07 -13.33
CA GLU A 29 2.58 -1.35 -13.46
C GLU A 29 4.08 -1.56 -13.67
N LEU A 30 4.72 -0.75 -14.53
CA LEU A 30 6.17 -0.80 -14.76
C LEU A 30 6.96 -0.44 -13.49
N ALA A 31 6.60 0.66 -12.83
CA ALA A 31 7.25 1.07 -11.58
C ALA A 31 7.12 -0.01 -10.49
N ALA A 32 5.95 -0.64 -10.37
CA ALA A 32 5.73 -1.74 -9.44
C ALA A 32 6.63 -2.95 -9.76
N GLN A 33 6.79 -3.30 -11.04
CA GLN A 33 7.68 -4.37 -11.48
C GLN A 33 9.14 -4.06 -11.10
N GLU A 34 9.64 -2.88 -11.41
CA GLU A 34 11.01 -2.45 -11.09
C GLU A 34 11.28 -2.48 -9.58
N ILE A 35 10.34 -1.98 -8.77
CA ILE A 35 10.45 -2.03 -7.31
C ILE A 35 10.52 -3.48 -6.81
N MET A 36 9.67 -4.36 -7.30
CA MET A 36 9.65 -5.77 -6.87
C MET A 36 10.89 -6.53 -7.32
N GLU A 37 11.43 -6.25 -8.50
CA GLU A 37 12.69 -6.82 -8.99
C GLU A 37 13.86 -6.42 -8.07
N GLU A 38 14.00 -5.15 -7.72
CA GLU A 38 15.03 -4.65 -6.80
C GLU A 38 14.90 -5.28 -5.40
N LEU A 39 13.68 -5.40 -4.88
CA LEU A 39 13.45 -6.01 -3.57
C LEU A 39 13.78 -7.51 -3.57
N ASN A 40 13.45 -8.22 -4.64
CA ASN A 40 13.79 -9.64 -4.80
C ASN A 40 15.31 -9.84 -4.92
N GLU A 41 15.99 -8.97 -5.63
CA GLU A 41 17.46 -9.00 -5.73
C GLU A 41 18.11 -8.75 -4.36
N ARG A 42 17.60 -7.80 -3.57
CA ARG A 42 18.05 -7.57 -2.20
C ARG A 42 17.80 -8.78 -1.30
N ALA A 43 16.61 -9.37 -1.37
CA ALA A 43 16.26 -10.55 -0.59
C ALA A 43 17.16 -11.76 -0.91
N SER A 44 17.69 -11.87 -2.13
CA SER A 44 18.66 -12.91 -2.48
C SER A 44 20.05 -12.71 -1.87
N ARG A 45 20.38 -11.48 -1.48
CA ARG A 45 21.70 -11.12 -0.89
C ARG A 45 21.70 -11.11 0.64
N PHE A 46 20.53 -10.91 1.25
CA PHE A 46 20.41 -10.76 2.71
C PHE A 46 19.30 -11.66 3.23
N ASP A 47 19.66 -12.57 4.13
CA ASP A 47 18.70 -13.43 4.82
C ASP A 47 17.76 -12.60 5.72
N HIS A 48 16.53 -13.08 5.91
CA HIS A 48 15.54 -12.50 6.83
C HIS A 48 15.18 -11.03 6.55
N THR A 49 15.03 -10.67 5.27
CA THR A 49 14.63 -9.34 4.87
C THR A 49 13.13 -9.29 4.62
N SER A 50 12.44 -8.40 5.31
CA SER A 50 11.03 -8.06 5.09
C SER A 50 10.90 -6.72 4.40
N ASN A 51 9.83 -6.50 3.67
CA ASN A 51 9.63 -5.27 2.90
C ASN A 51 8.33 -4.57 3.32
N VAL A 52 8.37 -3.24 3.37
CA VAL A 52 7.23 -2.35 3.48
C VAL A 52 7.30 -1.36 2.32
N ILE A 53 6.29 -1.33 1.47
CA ILE A 53 6.15 -0.33 0.42
C ILE A 53 4.98 0.56 0.83
N ILE A 54 5.22 1.86 1.00
CA ILE A 54 4.26 2.80 1.55
C ILE A 54 4.26 4.12 0.77
N GLY A 55 3.10 4.72 0.57
CA GLY A 55 2.96 6.03 -0.06
C GLY A 55 1.72 6.14 -0.92
N ASP A 56 1.73 7.10 -1.84
CA ASP A 56 0.67 7.31 -2.82
C ASP A 56 0.91 6.40 -4.04
N PHE A 57 0.10 5.35 -4.13
CA PHE A 57 0.11 4.43 -5.26
C PHE A 57 -0.70 4.96 -6.45
N ASN A 58 -1.51 6.00 -6.27
CA ASN A 58 -2.47 6.48 -7.27
C ASN A 58 -3.35 5.35 -7.87
N ALA A 59 -3.51 4.29 -7.11
CA ALA A 59 -4.20 3.05 -7.47
C ALA A 59 -5.12 2.59 -6.33
N SER A 60 -6.26 2.02 -6.68
CA SER A 60 -7.10 1.29 -5.72
C SER A 60 -6.42 -0.04 -5.34
N PRO A 61 -6.66 -0.59 -4.13
CA PRO A 61 -6.20 -1.92 -3.75
C PRO A 61 -6.58 -3.04 -4.73
N PHE A 62 -7.61 -2.80 -5.55
CA PHE A 62 -8.14 -3.75 -6.53
C PHE A 62 -7.60 -3.53 -7.95
N ASP A 63 -6.86 -2.46 -8.19
CA ASP A 63 -6.35 -2.14 -9.52
C ASP A 63 -5.28 -3.16 -9.95
N ARG A 64 -5.14 -3.29 -11.26
CA ARG A 64 -4.32 -4.31 -11.89
C ARG A 64 -2.86 -4.26 -11.45
N GLU A 65 -2.30 -3.07 -11.33
CA GLU A 65 -0.94 -2.84 -10.85
C GLU A 65 -0.70 -3.32 -9.42
N MET A 66 -1.75 -3.38 -8.59
CA MET A 66 -1.66 -3.90 -7.24
C MET A 66 -1.71 -5.43 -7.18
N ILE A 67 -2.60 -6.06 -7.99
CA ILE A 67 -2.91 -7.50 -7.86
C ILE A 67 -2.21 -8.41 -8.88
N LYS A 68 -1.63 -7.85 -9.95
CA LYS A 68 -0.98 -8.62 -11.00
C LYS A 68 0.30 -9.30 -10.47
N ALA A 69 0.50 -10.58 -10.82
CA ALA A 69 1.64 -11.36 -10.36
C ALA A 69 3.01 -10.73 -10.71
N THR A 70 3.13 -10.14 -11.90
CA THR A 70 4.34 -9.47 -12.40
C THR A 70 4.51 -8.03 -11.91
N SER A 71 3.65 -7.56 -11.01
CA SER A 71 3.66 -6.23 -10.42
C SER A 71 3.82 -6.37 -8.90
N PHE A 72 3.04 -5.66 -8.07
CA PHE A 72 3.14 -5.81 -6.61
C PHE A 72 2.65 -7.18 -6.09
N ASN A 73 1.85 -7.92 -6.88
CA ASN A 73 1.26 -9.21 -6.48
C ASN A 73 0.63 -9.15 -5.07
N ALA A 74 -0.02 -8.01 -4.77
CA ALA A 74 -0.59 -7.77 -3.46
C ALA A 74 -1.94 -8.49 -3.31
N THR A 75 -2.09 -9.26 -2.24
CA THR A 75 -3.36 -9.87 -1.85
C THR A 75 -3.93 -9.18 -0.61
N LEU A 76 -5.25 -9.11 -0.53
CA LEU A 76 -6.00 -8.56 0.61
C LEU A 76 -6.20 -9.60 1.73
N TYR A 77 -5.71 -10.82 1.54
CA TYR A 77 -5.87 -11.93 2.48
C TYR A 77 -4.51 -12.35 3.04
N SER A 78 -4.23 -11.96 4.29
CA SER A 78 -2.97 -12.27 4.97
C SER A 78 -2.69 -13.77 5.03
N GLU A 79 -3.72 -14.59 5.25
CA GLU A 79 -3.60 -16.05 5.27
C GLU A 79 -3.13 -16.61 3.93
N VAL A 80 -3.65 -16.08 2.81
CA VAL A 80 -3.23 -16.49 1.46
C VAL A 80 -1.76 -16.15 1.25
N ALA A 81 -1.35 -14.91 1.57
CA ALA A 81 0.04 -14.47 1.45
C ALA A 81 0.99 -15.33 2.30
N CYS A 82 0.66 -15.56 3.58
CA CYS A 82 1.49 -16.33 4.49
C CYS A 82 1.61 -17.81 4.10
N ARG A 83 0.52 -18.42 3.63
CA ARG A 83 0.48 -19.85 3.29
C ARG A 83 1.16 -20.15 1.96
N LEU A 84 0.89 -19.36 0.93
CA LEU A 84 1.38 -19.62 -0.42
C LEU A 84 2.77 -19.01 -0.66
N LYS A 85 3.07 -17.88 -0.01
CA LYS A 85 4.32 -17.08 -0.14
C LYS A 85 4.59 -16.56 -1.55
N THR A 86 4.36 -17.37 -2.59
CA THR A 86 4.56 -17.02 -3.99
C THR A 86 3.37 -17.43 -4.85
N LYS A 87 3.19 -16.75 -5.98
CA LYS A 87 2.27 -17.11 -7.05
C LYS A 87 3.06 -17.55 -8.27
N THR A 88 2.77 -18.72 -8.80
CA THR A 88 3.34 -19.18 -10.07
C THR A 88 2.53 -18.61 -11.24
N TYR A 89 3.21 -17.91 -12.14
CA TYR A 89 2.65 -17.41 -13.39
C TYR A 89 3.69 -17.52 -14.50
N SER A 90 3.31 -18.05 -15.66
CA SER A 90 4.21 -18.26 -16.82
C SER A 90 5.55 -18.93 -16.45
N PHE A 91 5.49 -19.98 -15.62
CA PHE A 91 6.65 -20.76 -15.11
C PHE A 91 7.58 -20.00 -14.15
N HIS A 92 7.27 -18.74 -13.78
CA HIS A 92 8.01 -17.97 -12.81
C HIS A 92 7.25 -17.89 -11.48
N GLN A 93 8.00 -17.74 -10.38
CA GLN A 93 7.43 -17.53 -9.05
C GLN A 93 7.55 -16.07 -8.66
N PHE A 94 6.45 -15.48 -8.25
CA PHE A 94 6.35 -14.09 -7.80
C PHE A 94 5.96 -14.05 -6.33
N PRO A 95 6.75 -13.41 -5.45
CA PRO A 95 6.41 -13.30 -4.04
C PRO A 95 5.12 -12.51 -3.86
N PHE A 96 4.30 -12.90 -2.89
CA PHE A 96 3.15 -12.11 -2.48
C PHE A 96 3.59 -10.93 -1.61
N MET A 97 2.87 -9.82 -1.79
CA MET A 97 2.74 -8.78 -0.77
C MET A 97 1.35 -8.89 -0.13
N TYR A 98 1.22 -8.47 1.13
CA TYR A 98 -0.06 -8.33 1.80
C TYR A 98 -0.47 -6.87 1.84
N ASN A 99 -1.70 -6.58 1.41
CA ASN A 99 -2.29 -5.26 1.47
C ASN A 99 -3.38 -5.22 2.56
N PRO A 100 -3.14 -4.60 3.72
CA PRO A 100 -4.08 -4.55 4.83
C PRO A 100 -5.21 -3.54 4.65
N THR A 101 -5.21 -2.74 3.60
CA THR A 101 -6.11 -1.58 3.43
C THR A 101 -7.56 -1.94 3.69
N ILE A 102 -8.07 -3.05 3.14
CA ILE A 102 -9.48 -3.44 3.29
C ILE A 102 -9.82 -3.88 4.72
N GLU A 103 -8.88 -4.51 5.44
CA GLU A 103 -9.10 -4.95 6.81
C GLU A 103 -9.34 -3.76 7.76
N PHE A 104 -8.66 -2.64 7.50
CA PHE A 104 -8.68 -1.46 8.37
C PHE A 104 -9.58 -0.33 7.87
N ILE A 105 -10.03 -0.38 6.60
CA ILE A 105 -10.97 0.62 6.06
C ILE A 105 -12.37 0.36 6.62
N SER A 106 -12.95 1.39 7.24
CA SER A 106 -14.29 1.31 7.80
C SER A 106 -14.90 2.70 7.98
N GLU A 107 -16.11 2.91 7.48
CA GLU A 107 -16.87 4.11 7.76
C GLU A 107 -17.18 4.27 9.27
N ALA A 108 -17.47 3.17 9.95
CA ALA A 108 -17.74 3.19 11.39
C ALA A 108 -16.52 3.66 12.23
N ASN A 109 -15.31 3.50 11.71
CA ASN A 109 -14.08 3.97 12.33
C ASN A 109 -13.57 5.28 11.71
N GLU A 110 -14.38 5.96 10.89
CA GLU A 110 -14.01 7.17 10.15
C GLU A 110 -12.76 7.00 9.26
N ASN A 111 -12.45 5.77 8.87
CA ASN A 111 -11.28 5.42 8.07
C ASN A 111 -11.71 5.00 6.65
N CYS A 112 -12.26 5.96 5.89
CA CYS A 112 -12.87 5.68 4.58
C CYS A 112 -11.87 5.66 3.42
N GLY A 113 -10.77 6.39 3.54
CA GLY A 113 -9.77 6.56 2.49
C GLY A 113 -8.86 7.75 2.75
N SER A 114 -7.87 7.94 1.89
CA SER A 114 -6.91 9.05 1.97
C SER A 114 -7.29 10.23 1.10
N PHE A 115 -7.97 10.01 -0.01
CA PHE A 115 -8.28 11.01 -1.02
C PHE A 115 -9.77 11.06 -1.32
N TYR A 116 -10.33 12.29 -1.47
CA TYR A 116 -11.73 12.49 -1.81
C TYR A 116 -11.89 13.14 -3.18
N ARG A 117 -12.68 12.50 -4.04
CA ARG A 117 -13.05 12.99 -5.36
C ARG A 117 -14.56 12.91 -5.55
N SER A 118 -15.19 14.02 -5.87
CA SER A 118 -16.65 14.11 -6.09
C SER A 118 -17.04 14.15 -7.56
N ASN A 119 -16.09 14.35 -8.47
CA ASN A 119 -16.33 14.50 -9.90
C ASN A 119 -15.85 13.26 -10.67
N GLY A 120 -16.51 13.02 -11.79
CA GLY A 120 -16.27 11.86 -12.64
C GLY A 120 -17.44 10.89 -12.61
N ALA A 121 -17.66 10.19 -13.74
CA ALA A 121 -18.75 9.23 -13.87
C ALA A 121 -18.56 7.98 -13.01
N ASP A 122 -17.30 7.64 -12.73
CA ASP A 122 -16.89 6.38 -12.08
C ASP A 122 -16.18 6.67 -10.75
N THR A 123 -16.81 7.42 -9.84
CA THR A 123 -16.24 7.68 -8.52
C THR A 123 -17.09 7.07 -7.41
N TYR A 124 -16.42 6.47 -6.44
CA TYR A 124 -17.01 6.06 -5.16
C TYR A 124 -16.63 7.03 -4.03
N TYR A 125 -16.24 8.26 -4.37
CA TYR A 125 -15.92 9.42 -3.53
C TYR A 125 -14.63 9.28 -2.74
N TRP A 126 -14.53 8.39 -1.76
CA TRP A 126 -13.31 8.16 -1.00
C TRP A 126 -12.43 7.09 -1.66
N HIS A 127 -11.18 7.41 -1.88
CA HIS A 127 -10.19 6.53 -2.51
C HIS A 127 -9.05 6.22 -1.55
N CYS A 128 -8.57 4.98 -1.57
CA CYS A 128 -7.42 4.52 -0.80
C CYS A 128 -6.18 4.54 -1.69
N TYR A 129 -5.73 5.72 -2.09
CA TYR A 129 -4.53 5.85 -2.93
C TYR A 129 -3.25 5.76 -2.12
N ASP A 130 -3.27 6.29 -0.89
CA ASP A 130 -2.18 6.10 0.05
C ASP A 130 -2.34 4.76 0.75
N GLN A 131 -1.39 3.87 0.52
CA GLN A 131 -1.42 2.50 1.01
C GLN A 131 -0.08 2.12 1.62
N ALA A 132 -0.07 1.05 2.40
CA ALA A 132 1.14 0.33 2.76
C ALA A 132 0.91 -1.15 2.49
N ILE A 133 1.78 -1.74 1.68
CA ILE A 133 1.81 -3.17 1.43
C ILE A 133 3.06 -3.75 2.07
N VAL A 134 2.95 -4.93 2.65
CA VAL A 134 4.02 -5.52 3.45
C VAL A 134 4.32 -6.95 3.02
N SER A 135 5.54 -7.41 3.30
CA SER A 135 5.87 -8.84 3.18
C SER A 135 4.96 -9.69 4.07
N PRO A 136 4.62 -10.93 3.66
CA PRO A 136 3.65 -11.77 4.37
C PRO A 136 3.97 -12.01 5.85
N ASP A 137 5.24 -12.09 6.22
CA ASP A 137 5.72 -12.30 7.59
C ASP A 137 5.43 -11.10 8.52
N LEU A 138 5.25 -9.89 7.97
CA LEU A 138 4.84 -8.71 8.72
C LEU A 138 3.32 -8.59 8.90
N SER A 139 2.53 -9.36 8.16
CA SER A 139 1.07 -9.20 8.12
C SER A 139 0.41 -9.28 9.50
N LYS A 140 0.87 -10.21 10.35
CA LYS A 140 0.34 -10.41 11.71
C LYS A 140 0.96 -9.46 12.75
N LYS A 141 1.95 -8.69 12.35
CA LYS A 141 2.64 -7.71 13.19
C LYS A 141 2.07 -6.31 13.04
N ILE A 142 1.11 -6.10 12.13
CA ILE A 142 0.44 -4.82 11.95
C ILE A 142 -0.49 -4.58 13.15
N LEU A 143 -0.18 -3.56 13.95
CA LEU A 143 -0.94 -3.19 15.14
C LEU A 143 -1.94 -2.07 14.85
N ARG A 144 -1.60 -1.16 13.93
CA ARG A 144 -2.46 -0.03 13.54
C ARG A 144 -2.26 0.27 12.07
N TYR A 145 -3.34 0.65 11.42
CA TYR A 145 -3.38 1.12 10.04
C TYR A 145 -4.56 2.07 9.89
N HIS A 146 -4.31 3.35 9.73
CA HIS A 146 -5.38 4.34 9.60
C HIS A 146 -4.89 5.62 8.93
N TYR A 147 -5.82 6.38 8.39
CA TYR A 147 -5.54 7.72 7.88
C TYR A 147 -5.67 8.75 9.01
N LEU A 148 -4.65 9.59 9.17
CA LEU A 148 -4.66 10.63 10.20
C LEU A 148 -5.65 11.74 9.84
N ARG A 149 -6.52 12.08 10.79
CA ARG A 149 -7.51 13.17 10.65
C ARG A 149 -7.07 14.46 11.37
N SER A 150 -6.04 14.37 12.18
CA SER A 150 -5.39 15.51 12.84
C SER A 150 -3.93 15.21 13.15
N ILE A 151 -3.12 16.27 13.26
CA ILE A 151 -1.74 16.23 13.73
C ILE A 151 -1.60 17.33 14.78
N GLY A 152 -1.41 16.92 16.06
CA GLY A 152 -1.52 17.86 17.18
C GLY A 152 -2.88 18.55 17.17
N ASP A 153 -2.86 19.89 17.24
CA ASP A 153 -4.08 20.72 17.22
C ASP A 153 -4.59 21.04 15.79
N THR A 154 -3.90 20.58 14.76
CA THR A 154 -4.26 20.87 13.36
C THR A 154 -5.17 19.78 12.82
N SER A 155 -6.41 20.14 12.47
CA SER A 155 -7.34 19.24 11.77
C SER A 155 -6.94 19.09 10.30
N LEU A 156 -6.83 17.84 9.84
CA LEU A 156 -6.64 17.49 8.43
C LEU A 156 -7.97 17.31 7.70
N ILE A 157 -9.09 17.49 8.40
CA ILE A 157 -10.45 17.40 7.87
C ILE A 157 -11.15 18.76 8.03
N ALA A 158 -11.80 19.18 6.97
CA ALA A 158 -12.72 20.33 6.95
C ALA A 158 -14.01 19.92 6.22
N ASN A 159 -15.18 20.15 6.85
CA ASN A 159 -16.50 19.77 6.29
C ASN A 159 -16.58 18.28 5.89
N ASN A 160 -16.02 17.38 6.71
CA ASN A 160 -15.92 15.93 6.48
C ASN A 160 -15.09 15.52 5.24
N LEU A 161 -14.27 16.39 4.70
CA LEU A 161 -13.39 16.17 3.56
C LEU A 161 -11.95 16.49 3.94
N PRO A 162 -10.95 16.02 3.18
CA PRO A 162 -9.56 16.45 3.37
C PRO A 162 -9.45 17.97 3.33
N ASN A 163 -8.76 18.55 4.30
CA ASN A 163 -8.55 19.99 4.40
C ASN A 163 -7.52 20.45 3.37
N LYS A 164 -7.98 20.89 2.21
CA LYS A 164 -7.12 21.32 1.09
C LYS A 164 -6.20 22.50 1.40
N ALA A 165 -6.43 23.22 2.51
CA ALA A 165 -5.48 24.23 2.97
C ALA A 165 -4.22 23.62 3.57
N VAL A 166 -4.26 22.32 3.94
CA VAL A 166 -3.13 21.55 4.45
C VAL A 166 -2.68 20.55 3.41
N SER A 167 -3.58 19.66 2.97
CA SER A 167 -3.34 18.64 1.95
C SER A 167 -4.68 18.15 1.40
N ASP A 168 -4.71 17.69 0.16
CA ASP A 168 -5.86 17.00 -0.43
C ASP A 168 -5.83 15.47 -0.16
N HIS A 169 -4.74 14.97 0.41
CA HIS A 169 -4.59 13.61 0.92
C HIS A 169 -4.50 13.58 2.44
N LEU A 170 -5.03 12.53 3.04
CA LEU A 170 -4.83 12.21 4.46
C LEU A 170 -3.60 11.32 4.61
N PRO A 171 -2.66 11.65 5.51
CA PRO A 171 -1.47 10.84 5.74
C PRO A 171 -1.85 9.46 6.27
N LEU A 172 -1.26 8.42 5.69
CA LEU A 172 -1.36 7.06 6.20
C LEU A 172 -0.40 6.85 7.37
N PHE A 173 -0.91 6.23 8.41
CA PHE A 173 -0.14 5.81 9.57
C PHE A 173 -0.22 4.29 9.75
N ILE A 174 0.93 3.63 9.85
CA ILE A 174 1.03 2.20 10.13
C ILE A 174 1.97 1.97 11.32
N THR A 175 1.59 1.06 12.21
CA THR A 175 2.45 0.57 13.29
C THR A 175 2.66 -0.92 13.11
N ILE A 176 3.93 -1.33 13.11
CA ILE A 176 4.35 -2.73 13.04
C ILE A 176 5.06 -3.05 14.36
N GLY A 177 4.57 -4.08 15.05
CA GLY A 177 5.15 -4.59 16.29
C GLY A 177 6.25 -5.62 16.05
N GLU A 178 6.89 -6.07 17.13
CA GLU A 178 7.86 -7.17 17.12
C GLU A 178 7.24 -8.55 16.92
#